data_ba0bf9871b4ec12677f94cde97245180
#
_entry.id   ba0bf9871b4ec12677f94cde97245180
#
_cell.length_a   1.000
_cell.length_b   1.000
_cell.length_c   1.000
_cell.angle_alpha   90.00
_cell.angle_beta   90.00
_cell.angle_gamma   90.00
#
_symmetry.space_group_name_H-M   'P 1'
#
loop_
_entity.id
_entity.type
_entity.pdbx_description
1 polymer ?
#
loop_
_entity_poly.entity_id
_entity_poly.type
_entity_poly.pdbx_seq_one_letter_code
_entity_poly.pdbx_strand_id
1 'polypeptide(L)'
;CSSDLGASSFPGLVNEVQRRLGKILSTSDLKSLYTLYDYLALPAEVICLLVSWCVEEFQRKYGPGRKPRMSQIQKEGFVWRRLGVDTAQAAEAHLKKQALYRSREGEILRLLDQPPRPLVEKERKKVAAWTDMGFADEVLRLAYEKTVYKKQKMDWDYMNGILCGWHRKNLHTLAEVEAGDRQRRPVAQPAMQGRPAAPGEADQRVREDLERMREFLRRQQETEGE
;
A
#
# COMPACT_ATOMS: atom_id res chain seq x y z
N CYS A 1 -32.39 -0.19 27.88
CA CYS A 1 -32.02 -1.61 27.77
C CYS A 1 -33.16 -2.51 27.36
N SER A 2 -34.04 -2.13 26.42
CA SER A 2 -35.17 -2.96 25.99
C SER A 2 -35.35 -3.03 24.48
N SER A 3 -34.25 -2.87 23.73
CA SER A 3 -34.26 -2.88 22.25
C SER A 3 -33.82 -4.23 21.63
N ASP A 4 -33.38 -5.20 22.42
CA ASP A 4 -32.66 -6.38 21.91
C ASP A 4 -33.52 -7.54 21.41
N LEU A 5 -34.80 -7.59 21.80
CA LEU A 5 -35.67 -8.72 21.44
C LEU A 5 -36.37 -8.61 20.08
N GLY A 6 -36.42 -7.39 19.50
CA GLY A 6 -37.04 -7.17 18.20
C GLY A 6 -36.11 -7.36 17.00
N ALA A 7 -34.82 -7.16 17.17
CA ALA A 7 -33.83 -7.19 16.08
C ALA A 7 -33.35 -8.64 15.75
N SER A 8 -33.50 -9.58 16.66
CA SER A 8 -33.08 -10.99 16.45
C SER A 8 -34.01 -11.76 15.52
N SER A 9 -35.22 -11.31 15.28
CA SER A 9 -36.16 -11.90 14.31
C SER A 9 -35.97 -11.27 12.92
N PHE A 10 -36.16 -12.04 11.85
CA PHE A 10 -36.05 -11.52 10.48
C PHE A 10 -36.95 -10.30 10.21
N PRO A 11 -38.22 -10.23 10.67
CA PRO A 11 -39.04 -9.01 10.55
C PRO A 11 -38.46 -7.79 11.26
N GLY A 12 -37.87 -7.97 12.45
CA GLY A 12 -37.19 -6.91 13.18
C GLY A 12 -35.96 -6.39 12.41
N LEU A 13 -35.19 -7.30 11.84
CA LEU A 13 -34.05 -6.97 10.98
C LEU A 13 -34.49 -6.17 9.73
N VAL A 14 -35.58 -6.58 9.06
CA VAL A 14 -36.15 -5.87 7.91
C VAL A 14 -36.46 -4.42 8.27
N ASN A 15 -37.16 -4.20 9.39
CA ASN A 15 -37.51 -2.86 9.84
C ASN A 15 -36.27 -1.99 10.12
N GLU A 16 -35.26 -2.55 10.77
CA GLU A 16 -34.02 -1.85 11.09
C GLU A 16 -33.23 -1.48 9.81
N VAL A 17 -33.14 -2.38 8.85
CA VAL A 17 -32.48 -2.12 7.56
C VAL A 17 -33.23 -1.06 6.76
N GLN A 18 -34.57 -1.09 6.73
CA GLN A 18 -35.41 -0.08 6.10
C GLN A 18 -35.15 1.30 6.71
N ARG A 19 -35.09 1.37 8.04
CA ARG A 19 -34.79 2.61 8.77
C ARG A 19 -33.44 3.19 8.37
N ARG A 20 -32.39 2.37 8.32
CA ARG A 20 -31.01 2.79 7.95
C ARG A 20 -30.91 3.22 6.48
N LEU A 21 -31.56 2.49 5.59
CA LEU A 21 -31.60 2.84 4.17
C LEU A 21 -32.59 3.97 3.86
N GLY A 22 -33.56 4.26 4.76
CA GLY A 22 -34.59 5.28 4.56
C GLY A 22 -35.50 4.98 3.38
N LYS A 23 -35.75 3.69 3.11
CA LYS A 23 -36.64 3.23 2.04
C LYS A 23 -37.30 1.92 2.44
N ILE A 24 -38.48 1.64 1.89
CA ILE A 24 -39.11 0.33 1.96
C ILE A 24 -38.34 -0.64 1.05
N LEU A 25 -38.06 -1.85 1.53
CA LEU A 25 -37.35 -2.86 0.77
C LEU A 25 -38.28 -3.51 -0.28
N SER A 26 -37.82 -3.56 -1.51
CA SER A 26 -38.47 -4.31 -2.57
C SER A 26 -38.29 -5.82 -2.37
N THR A 27 -39.06 -6.63 -3.09
CA THR A 27 -38.90 -8.09 -3.08
C THR A 27 -37.47 -8.55 -3.41
N SER A 28 -36.79 -7.86 -4.31
CA SER A 28 -35.38 -8.10 -4.65
C SER A 28 -34.45 -7.75 -3.49
N ASP A 29 -34.71 -6.62 -2.82
CA ASP A 29 -33.93 -6.21 -1.65
C ASP A 29 -34.12 -7.21 -0.49
N LEU A 30 -35.36 -7.70 -0.27
CA LEU A 30 -35.66 -8.72 0.74
C LEU A 30 -34.92 -10.03 0.45
N LYS A 31 -34.87 -10.47 -0.81
CA LYS A 31 -34.08 -11.65 -1.19
C LYS A 31 -32.58 -11.46 -0.87
N SER A 32 -32.03 -10.29 -1.16
CA SER A 32 -30.64 -9.98 -0.81
C SER A 32 -30.39 -9.98 0.70
N LEU A 33 -31.33 -9.45 1.49
CA LEU A 33 -31.25 -9.46 2.95
C LEU A 33 -31.40 -10.88 3.51
N TYR A 34 -32.30 -11.67 2.95
CA TYR A 34 -32.49 -13.06 3.34
C TYR A 34 -31.23 -13.90 3.05
N THR A 35 -30.54 -13.64 1.94
CA THR A 35 -29.24 -14.26 1.64
C THR A 35 -28.19 -13.97 2.72
N LEU A 36 -28.14 -12.73 3.24
CA LEU A 36 -27.22 -12.40 4.33
C LEU A 36 -27.57 -13.12 5.63
N TYR A 37 -28.87 -13.18 5.94
CA TYR A 37 -29.38 -13.72 7.19
C TYR A 37 -29.36 -15.25 7.23
N ASP A 38 -29.90 -15.90 6.21
CA ASP A 38 -30.12 -17.36 6.18
C ASP A 38 -28.94 -18.08 5.50
N TYR A 39 -28.58 -17.68 4.27
CA TYR A 39 -27.54 -18.38 3.49
C TYR A 39 -26.13 -18.14 4.05
N LEU A 40 -25.78 -16.88 4.37
CA LEU A 40 -24.49 -16.56 5.00
C LEU A 40 -24.50 -16.78 6.51
N ALA A 41 -25.66 -17.02 7.10
CA ALA A 41 -25.86 -17.20 8.54
C ALA A 41 -25.20 -16.08 9.38
N LEU A 42 -25.31 -14.83 8.91
CA LEU A 42 -24.80 -13.69 9.64
C LEU A 42 -25.81 -13.25 10.72
N PRO A 43 -25.38 -13.06 11.96
CA PRO A 43 -26.25 -12.51 13.02
C PRO A 43 -26.87 -11.15 12.62
N ALA A 44 -28.08 -10.89 13.07
CA ALA A 44 -28.78 -9.65 12.76
C ALA A 44 -27.95 -8.39 13.12
N GLU A 45 -27.24 -8.45 14.24
CA GLU A 45 -26.33 -7.37 14.68
C GLU A 45 -25.22 -7.11 13.67
N VAL A 46 -24.58 -8.16 13.16
CA VAL A 46 -23.51 -8.06 12.13
C VAL A 46 -24.08 -7.46 10.84
N ILE A 47 -25.27 -7.89 10.43
CA ILE A 47 -25.95 -7.31 9.25
C ILE A 47 -26.26 -5.84 9.46
N CYS A 48 -26.71 -5.44 10.64
CA CYS A 48 -26.95 -4.05 10.97
C CYS A 48 -25.66 -3.19 10.92
N LEU A 49 -24.55 -3.70 11.44
CA LEU A 49 -23.24 -3.04 11.34
C LEU A 49 -22.77 -2.95 9.88
N LEU A 50 -22.90 -4.01 9.11
CA LEU A 50 -22.59 -4.06 7.70
C LEU A 50 -23.36 -3.01 6.88
N VAL A 51 -24.68 -2.91 7.11
CA VAL A 51 -25.55 -1.94 6.43
C VAL A 51 -25.13 -0.52 6.77
N SER A 52 -24.90 -0.20 8.07
CA SER A 52 -24.45 1.12 8.49
C SER A 52 -23.13 1.51 7.84
N TRP A 53 -22.16 0.60 7.91
CA TRP A 53 -20.85 0.82 7.30
C TRP A 53 -20.95 1.04 5.78
N CYS A 54 -21.74 0.24 5.07
CA CYS A 54 -21.96 0.42 3.64
C CYS A 54 -22.61 1.78 3.31
N VAL A 55 -23.55 2.24 4.12
CA VAL A 55 -24.17 3.57 3.95
C VAL A 55 -23.14 4.67 4.13
N GLU A 56 -22.36 4.63 5.20
CA GLU A 56 -21.29 5.61 5.46
C GLU A 56 -20.24 5.64 4.34
N GLU A 57 -19.75 4.48 3.91
CA GLU A 57 -18.79 4.37 2.82
C GLU A 57 -19.34 4.91 1.50
N PHE A 58 -20.62 4.63 1.22
CA PHE A 58 -21.26 5.09 0.01
C PHE A 58 -21.45 6.62 0.00
N GLN A 59 -21.85 7.18 1.14
CA GLN A 59 -21.98 8.63 1.30
C GLN A 59 -20.63 9.34 1.21
N ARG A 60 -19.58 8.75 1.79
CA ARG A 60 -18.22 9.26 1.69
C ARG A 60 -17.71 9.29 0.24
N LYS A 61 -18.03 8.26 -0.54
CA LYS A 61 -17.55 8.11 -1.91
C LYS A 61 -18.36 8.94 -2.92
N TYR A 62 -19.66 9.05 -2.74
CA TYR A 62 -20.59 9.61 -3.74
C TYR A 62 -21.32 10.86 -3.27
N GLY A 63 -21.05 11.33 -2.06
CA GLY A 63 -21.66 12.52 -1.46
C GLY A 63 -22.80 12.21 -0.49
N PRO A 64 -23.17 13.19 0.34
CA PRO A 64 -24.22 13.05 1.36
C PRO A 64 -25.57 12.71 0.72
N GLY A 65 -26.40 11.94 1.43
CA GLY A 65 -27.72 11.51 0.97
C GLY A 65 -27.73 10.34 -0.02
N ARG A 66 -26.59 9.98 -0.61
CA ARG A 66 -26.47 8.80 -1.47
C ARG A 66 -26.45 7.53 -0.65
N LYS A 67 -27.17 6.50 -1.09
CA LYS A 67 -27.28 5.21 -0.39
C LYS A 67 -27.00 4.03 -1.31
N PRO A 68 -26.39 2.95 -0.80
CA PRO A 68 -26.11 1.76 -1.58
C PRO A 68 -27.39 0.98 -1.88
N ARG A 69 -27.36 0.16 -2.94
CA ARG A 69 -28.37 -0.84 -3.22
C ARG A 69 -28.14 -2.07 -2.34
N MET A 70 -29.19 -2.81 -1.99
CA MET A 70 -29.08 -4.05 -1.20
C MET A 70 -28.14 -5.08 -1.86
N SER A 71 -28.11 -5.16 -3.18
CA SER A 71 -27.17 -6.03 -3.91
C SER A 71 -25.69 -5.68 -3.70
N GLN A 72 -25.38 -4.40 -3.44
CA GLN A 72 -24.01 -3.98 -3.11
C GLN A 72 -23.66 -4.34 -1.66
N ILE A 73 -24.62 -4.17 -0.73
CA ILE A 73 -24.49 -4.60 0.66
C ILE A 73 -24.31 -6.12 0.73
N GLN A 74 -25.09 -6.87 -0.05
CA GLN A 74 -24.98 -8.32 -0.14
C GLN A 74 -23.57 -8.76 -0.58
N LYS A 75 -23.02 -8.12 -1.63
CA LYS A 75 -21.65 -8.39 -2.09
C LYS A 75 -20.62 -8.17 -0.99
N GLU A 76 -20.77 -7.11 -0.22
CA GLU A 76 -19.89 -6.81 0.91
C GLU A 76 -20.06 -7.83 2.03
N GLY A 77 -21.28 -8.31 2.29
CA GLY A 77 -21.53 -9.39 3.24
C GLY A 77 -20.76 -10.67 2.88
N PHE A 78 -20.68 -11.03 1.60
CA PHE A 78 -19.82 -12.14 1.15
C PHE A 78 -18.33 -11.88 1.42
N VAL A 79 -17.87 -10.64 1.30
CA VAL A 79 -16.50 -10.27 1.65
C VAL A 79 -16.28 -10.44 3.15
N TRP A 80 -17.17 -9.91 3.98
CA TRP A 80 -17.08 -10.03 5.44
C TRP A 80 -17.06 -11.50 5.87
N ARG A 81 -17.95 -12.33 5.30
CA ARG A 81 -17.97 -13.76 5.61
C ARG A 81 -16.63 -14.45 5.28
N ARG A 82 -16.02 -14.14 4.13
CA ARG A 82 -14.70 -14.69 3.74
C ARG A 82 -13.58 -14.21 4.66
N LEU A 83 -13.70 -13.02 5.25
CA LEU A 83 -12.73 -12.47 6.20
C LEU A 83 -12.95 -12.98 7.63
N GLY A 84 -13.94 -13.82 7.87
CA GLY A 84 -14.29 -14.31 9.21
C GLY A 84 -15.01 -13.27 10.08
N VAL A 85 -15.59 -12.24 9.47
CA VAL A 85 -16.35 -11.18 10.16
C VAL A 85 -17.81 -11.64 10.28
N ASP A 86 -18.04 -12.61 11.16
CA ASP A 86 -19.33 -13.29 11.35
C ASP A 86 -19.89 -13.16 12.78
N THR A 87 -19.20 -12.43 13.65
CA THR A 87 -19.64 -12.10 15.00
C THR A 87 -19.66 -10.59 15.20
N ALA A 88 -20.46 -10.09 16.13
CA ALA A 88 -20.50 -8.65 16.46
C ALA A 88 -19.11 -8.12 16.85
N GLN A 89 -18.37 -8.87 17.65
CA GLN A 89 -17.02 -8.51 18.08
C GLN A 89 -16.05 -8.44 16.88
N ALA A 90 -16.09 -9.40 15.97
CA ALA A 90 -15.26 -9.39 14.75
C ALA A 90 -15.64 -8.23 13.82
N ALA A 91 -16.94 -7.89 13.72
CA ALA A 91 -17.42 -6.77 12.94
C ALA A 91 -16.94 -5.44 13.52
N GLU A 92 -17.01 -5.23 14.84
CA GLU A 92 -16.49 -4.03 15.49
C GLU A 92 -14.97 -3.89 15.31
N ALA A 93 -14.22 -5.00 15.49
CA ALA A 93 -12.77 -5.00 15.26
C ALA A 93 -12.42 -4.63 13.80
N HIS A 94 -13.16 -5.19 12.84
CA HIS A 94 -13.03 -4.86 11.43
C HIS A 94 -13.29 -3.37 11.16
N LEU A 95 -14.37 -2.82 11.73
CA LEU A 95 -14.72 -1.39 11.58
C LEU A 95 -13.66 -0.48 12.20
N LYS A 96 -13.13 -0.82 13.38
CA LYS A 96 -12.02 -0.07 14.01
C LYS A 96 -10.77 -0.07 13.13
N LYS A 97 -10.44 -1.22 12.55
CA LYS A 97 -9.31 -1.35 11.60
C LYS A 97 -9.52 -0.49 10.34
N GLN A 98 -10.71 -0.48 9.79
CA GLN A 98 -11.05 0.38 8.63
C GLN A 98 -10.97 1.87 8.97
N ALA A 99 -11.39 2.28 10.16
CA ALA A 99 -11.27 3.66 10.63
C ALA A 99 -9.77 4.07 10.78
N LEU A 100 -8.94 3.18 11.32
CA LEU A 100 -7.49 3.40 11.42
C LEU A 100 -6.86 3.60 10.04
N TYR A 101 -7.18 2.75 9.06
CA TYR A 101 -6.64 2.91 7.71
C TYR A 101 -7.03 4.24 7.09
N ARG A 102 -8.28 4.71 7.30
CA ARG A 102 -8.74 6.00 6.79
C ARG A 102 -8.00 7.19 7.39
N SER A 103 -7.77 7.20 8.70
CA SER A 103 -6.98 8.27 9.33
C SER A 103 -5.55 8.25 8.80
N ARG A 104 -4.99 7.07 8.64
CA ARG A 104 -3.62 6.87 8.16
C ARG A 104 -3.42 7.29 6.70
N GLU A 105 -4.42 7.15 5.83
CA GLU A 105 -4.37 7.61 4.43
C GLU A 105 -3.97 9.09 4.32
N GLY A 106 -4.63 9.96 5.09
CA GLY A 106 -4.36 11.40 5.10
C GLY A 106 -3.00 11.77 5.69
N GLU A 107 -2.58 11.06 6.73
CA GLU A 107 -1.25 11.24 7.35
C GLU A 107 -0.14 10.85 6.39
N ILE A 108 -0.27 9.70 5.73
CA ILE A 108 0.71 9.21 4.76
C ILE A 108 0.81 10.15 3.56
N LEU A 109 -0.30 10.66 3.00
CA LEU A 109 -0.23 11.63 1.91
C LEU A 109 0.59 12.87 2.31
N ARG A 110 0.39 13.40 3.52
CA ARG A 110 1.17 14.53 4.03
C ARG A 110 2.64 14.18 4.20
N LEU A 111 2.92 13.00 4.71
CA LEU A 111 4.28 12.49 4.94
C LEU A 111 5.05 12.29 3.62
N LEU A 112 4.35 11.96 2.55
CA LEU A 112 4.89 11.76 1.20
C LEU A 112 4.83 13.03 0.34
N ASP A 113 4.59 14.21 0.93
CA ASP A 113 4.45 15.50 0.22
C ASP A 113 3.47 15.43 -0.97
N GLN A 114 2.42 14.59 -0.84
CA GLN A 114 1.38 14.45 -1.85
C GLN A 114 0.20 15.40 -1.56
N PRO A 115 -0.41 15.98 -2.59
CA PRO A 115 -1.59 16.82 -2.39
C PRO A 115 -2.71 16.02 -1.73
N PRO A 116 -3.52 16.67 -0.86
CA PRO A 116 -4.65 16.02 -0.23
C PRO A 116 -5.70 15.62 -1.29
N ARG A 117 -5.88 14.33 -1.48
CA ARG A 117 -6.83 13.74 -2.42
C ARG A 117 -7.27 12.36 -1.94
N PRO A 118 -8.43 11.86 -2.38
CA PRO A 118 -8.77 10.46 -2.17
C PRO A 118 -7.74 9.54 -2.83
N LEU A 119 -7.29 8.52 -2.10
CA LEU A 119 -6.42 7.50 -2.67
C LEU A 119 -7.20 6.60 -3.62
N VAL A 120 -6.58 6.22 -4.73
CA VAL A 120 -7.12 5.17 -5.59
C VAL A 120 -6.94 3.80 -4.93
N GLU A 121 -7.73 2.82 -5.35
CA GLU A 121 -7.79 1.49 -4.70
C GLU A 121 -6.41 0.81 -4.56
N LYS A 122 -5.54 0.95 -5.58
CA LYS A 122 -4.18 0.39 -5.54
C LYS A 122 -3.30 1.07 -4.49
N GLU A 123 -3.40 2.37 -4.34
CA GLU A 123 -2.67 3.15 -3.33
C GLU A 123 -3.17 2.82 -1.93
N ARG A 124 -4.50 2.75 -1.76
CA ARG A 124 -5.14 2.39 -0.49
C ARG A 124 -4.68 1.03 0.03
N LYS A 125 -4.63 0.02 -0.84
CA LYS A 125 -4.11 -1.31 -0.49
C LYS A 125 -2.66 -1.27 -0.01
N LYS A 126 -1.81 -0.44 -0.64
CA LYS A 126 -0.42 -0.25 -0.20
C LYS A 126 -0.33 0.42 1.16
N VAL A 127 -1.09 1.51 1.35
CA VAL A 127 -1.14 2.22 2.65
C VAL A 127 -1.61 1.30 3.77
N ALA A 128 -2.66 0.50 3.53
CA ALA A 128 -3.13 -0.49 4.50
C ALA A 128 -2.05 -1.52 4.83
N ALA A 129 -1.37 -2.06 3.81
CA ALA A 129 -0.28 -3.01 4.00
C ALA A 129 0.89 -2.39 4.79
N TRP A 130 1.29 -1.16 4.51
CA TRP A 130 2.36 -0.47 5.25
C TRP A 130 1.98 -0.20 6.71
N THR A 131 0.69 0.10 6.96
CA THR A 131 0.15 0.24 8.31
C THR A 131 0.18 -1.09 9.07
N ASP A 132 -0.21 -2.18 8.42
CA ASP A 132 -0.18 -3.54 8.99
C ASP A 132 1.25 -4.03 9.24
N MET A 133 2.21 -3.64 8.41
CA MET A 133 3.64 -3.93 8.61
C MET A 133 4.25 -3.16 9.79
N GLY A 134 3.58 -2.14 10.33
CA GLY A 134 4.01 -1.42 11.52
C GLY A 134 5.22 -0.52 11.33
N PHE A 135 5.44 0.06 10.14
CA PHE A 135 6.53 1.00 9.92
C PHE A 135 6.32 2.31 10.69
N ALA A 136 7.41 2.81 11.28
CA ALA A 136 7.47 4.16 11.82
C ALA A 136 7.43 5.22 10.69
N ASP A 137 6.95 6.41 10.99
CA ASP A 137 6.78 7.49 10.00
C ASP A 137 8.11 7.92 9.37
N GLU A 138 9.18 7.92 10.16
CA GLU A 138 10.52 8.24 9.67
C GLU A 138 11.00 7.22 8.62
N VAL A 139 10.63 5.94 8.76
CA VAL A 139 10.99 4.89 7.80
C VAL A 139 10.20 5.06 6.51
N LEU A 140 8.91 5.41 6.59
CA LEU A 140 8.10 5.73 5.42
C LEU A 140 8.66 6.96 4.67
N ARG A 141 9.08 7.99 5.40
CA ARG A 141 9.71 9.18 4.84
C ARG A 141 11.03 8.84 4.15
N LEU A 142 11.88 8.04 4.77
CA LEU A 142 13.13 7.58 4.17
C LEU A 142 12.89 6.76 2.88
N ALA A 143 11.86 5.90 2.86
CA ALA A 143 11.48 5.15 1.66
C ALA A 143 11.01 6.09 0.53
N TYR A 144 10.25 7.13 0.88
CA TYR A 144 9.84 8.19 -0.05
C TYR A 144 11.05 8.94 -0.62
N GLU A 145 11.95 9.42 0.23
CA GLU A 145 13.17 10.13 -0.20
C GLU A 145 14.02 9.28 -1.15
N LYS A 146 14.24 7.99 -0.83
CA LYS A 146 14.93 7.04 -1.72
C LYS A 146 14.19 6.85 -3.05
N THR A 147 12.85 6.85 -3.02
CA THR A 147 12.02 6.72 -4.22
C THR A 147 12.17 7.94 -5.11
N VAL A 148 11.97 9.13 -4.56
CA VAL A 148 12.08 10.40 -5.30
C VAL A 148 13.49 10.60 -5.83
N TYR A 149 14.52 10.32 -5.02
CA TYR A 149 15.92 10.40 -5.48
C TYR A 149 16.18 9.52 -6.70
N LYS A 150 15.65 8.28 -6.71
CA LYS A 150 15.89 7.32 -7.81
C LYS A 150 14.98 7.52 -9.02
N LYS A 151 13.72 7.90 -8.80
CA LYS A 151 12.68 7.99 -9.84
C LYS A 151 12.38 9.43 -10.28
N GLN A 152 12.90 10.45 -9.57
CA GLN A 152 12.63 11.87 -9.76
C GLN A 152 11.14 12.25 -9.62
N LYS A 153 10.33 11.35 -9.06
CA LYS A 153 8.90 11.50 -8.77
C LYS A 153 8.45 10.45 -7.77
N MET A 154 7.27 10.65 -7.17
CA MET A 154 6.62 9.59 -6.38
C MET A 154 6.25 8.41 -7.27
N ASP A 155 6.70 7.23 -6.91
CA ASP A 155 6.38 5.94 -7.55
C ASP A 155 5.95 4.95 -6.46
N TRP A 156 4.65 4.70 -6.39
CA TRP A 156 4.03 3.84 -5.38
C TRP A 156 4.51 2.39 -5.42
N ASP A 157 4.77 1.86 -6.62
CA ASP A 157 5.21 0.48 -6.78
C ASP A 157 6.68 0.32 -6.37
N TYR A 158 7.51 1.29 -6.71
CA TYR A 158 8.91 1.30 -6.32
C TYR A 158 9.07 1.46 -4.80
N MET A 159 8.35 2.42 -4.20
CA MET A 159 8.35 2.60 -2.74
C MET A 159 7.86 1.36 -2.01
N ASN A 160 6.80 0.73 -2.50
CA ASN A 160 6.29 -0.52 -1.94
C ASN A 160 7.34 -1.64 -2.00
N GLY A 161 8.10 -1.72 -3.09
CA GLY A 161 9.21 -2.67 -3.22
C GLY A 161 10.30 -2.47 -2.16
N ILE A 162 10.64 -1.21 -1.84
CA ILE A 162 11.60 -0.87 -0.77
C ILE A 162 11.05 -1.35 0.59
N LEU A 163 9.81 -0.95 0.93
CA LEU A 163 9.19 -1.28 2.22
C LEU A 163 9.01 -2.80 2.40
N CYS A 164 8.52 -3.51 1.39
CA CYS A 164 8.44 -4.97 1.42
C CYS A 164 9.82 -5.63 1.58
N GLY A 165 10.86 -5.04 0.98
CA GLY A 165 12.24 -5.48 1.13
C GLY A 165 12.75 -5.32 2.57
N TRP A 166 12.41 -4.22 3.23
CA TRP A 166 12.76 -3.97 4.63
C TRP A 166 11.96 -4.85 5.57
N HIS A 167 10.65 -4.99 5.34
CA HIS A 167 9.78 -5.86 6.16
C HIS A 167 10.27 -7.32 6.19
N ARG A 168 10.66 -7.88 5.04
CA ARG A 168 11.24 -9.24 4.97
C ARG A 168 12.53 -9.40 5.76
N LYS A 169 13.21 -8.30 6.09
CA LYS A 169 14.44 -8.29 6.89
C LYS A 169 14.21 -7.85 8.33
N ASN A 170 12.93 -7.69 8.73
CA ASN A 170 12.51 -7.16 10.03
C ASN A 170 13.11 -5.77 10.36
N LEU A 171 13.26 -4.91 9.35
CA LEU A 171 13.74 -3.54 9.50
C LEU A 171 12.54 -2.59 9.51
N HIS A 172 12.07 -2.19 10.68
CA HIS A 172 10.87 -1.35 10.86
C HIS A 172 11.17 0.02 11.47
N THR A 173 12.35 0.20 12.05
CA THR A 173 12.83 1.46 12.63
C THR A 173 13.94 2.07 11.79
N LEU A 174 14.13 3.39 11.91
CA LEU A 174 15.18 4.11 11.19
C LEU A 174 16.57 3.54 11.48
N ALA A 175 16.86 3.27 12.76
CA ALA A 175 18.14 2.71 13.17
C ALA A 175 18.44 1.34 12.53
N GLU A 176 17.44 0.45 12.44
CA GLU A 176 17.56 -0.86 11.81
C GLU A 176 17.81 -0.74 10.32
N VAL A 177 17.08 0.16 9.64
CA VAL A 177 17.26 0.39 8.20
C VAL A 177 18.64 0.95 7.89
N GLU A 178 19.12 1.92 8.67
CA GLU A 178 20.47 2.48 8.50
C GLU A 178 21.56 1.45 8.76
N ALA A 179 21.42 0.62 9.79
CA ALA A 179 22.34 -0.46 10.07
C ALA A 179 22.35 -1.49 8.93
N GLY A 180 21.18 -1.86 8.41
CA GLY A 180 21.04 -2.78 7.28
C GLY A 180 21.59 -2.22 5.95
N ASP A 181 21.49 -0.93 5.73
CA ASP A 181 22.07 -0.25 4.55
C ASP A 181 23.60 -0.13 4.64
N ARG A 182 24.15 0.08 5.85
CA ARG A 182 25.61 0.10 6.07
C ARG A 182 26.25 -1.26 5.74
N GLN A 183 25.57 -2.35 6.06
CA GLN A 183 26.05 -3.70 5.70
C GLN A 183 26.01 -3.98 4.19
N ARG A 184 25.21 -3.22 3.43
CA ARG A 184 25.11 -3.33 1.96
C ARG A 184 26.02 -2.39 1.17
N ARG A 185 26.59 -1.35 1.80
CA ARG A 185 27.71 -0.69 1.18
C ARG A 185 28.81 -1.74 1.13
N PRO A 186 29.25 -2.20 -0.05
CA PRO A 186 30.53 -2.86 -0.11
C PRO A 186 31.45 -1.87 0.57
N VAL A 187 32.07 -2.27 1.67
CA VAL A 187 33.29 -1.61 2.12
C VAL A 187 34.04 -1.44 0.82
N ALA A 188 34.25 -0.19 0.40
CA ALA A 188 35.10 0.08 -0.74
C ALA A 188 36.34 -0.71 -0.37
N GLN A 189 36.50 -1.86 -1.02
CA GLN A 189 37.71 -2.64 -0.85
C GLN A 189 38.78 -1.61 -1.13
N PRO A 190 39.66 -1.33 -0.16
CA PRO A 190 40.79 -0.45 -0.46
C PRO A 190 41.31 -1.01 -1.75
N ALA A 191 41.34 -0.15 -2.79
CA ALA A 191 41.60 -0.54 -4.17
C ALA A 191 42.63 -1.65 -4.08
N MET A 192 42.25 -2.86 -4.52
CA MET A 192 43.15 -4.01 -4.47
C MET A 192 44.45 -3.45 -5.01
N GLN A 193 45.43 -3.38 -4.13
CA GLN A 193 46.82 -3.13 -4.55
C GLN A 193 46.97 -4.04 -5.73
N GLY A 194 47.05 -3.41 -6.91
CA GLY A 194 47.14 -4.13 -8.15
C GLY A 194 48.19 -5.20 -7.93
N ARG A 195 47.83 -6.42 -8.20
CA ARG A 195 48.81 -7.54 -8.28
C ARG A 195 50.05 -6.94 -8.87
N PRO A 196 51.21 -6.94 -8.19
CA PRO A 196 52.38 -6.30 -8.74
C PRO A 196 52.57 -6.89 -10.14
N ALA A 197 52.40 -6.03 -11.15
CA ALA A 197 52.64 -6.39 -12.53
C ALA A 197 54.08 -6.89 -12.56
N ALA A 198 54.30 -8.02 -13.19
CA ALA A 198 55.64 -8.55 -13.35
C ALA A 198 56.53 -7.42 -13.90
N PRO A 199 57.76 -7.28 -13.43
CA PRO A 199 58.62 -6.21 -13.88
C PRO A 199 58.80 -6.31 -15.41
N GLY A 200 58.20 -5.36 -16.15
CA GLY A 200 58.23 -5.31 -17.63
C GLY A 200 56.86 -5.13 -18.30
N GLU A 201 55.74 -5.64 -17.77
CA GLU A 201 54.42 -5.52 -18.42
C GLU A 201 53.83 -4.12 -18.37
N ALA A 202 54.05 -3.38 -17.28
CA ALA A 202 53.63 -2.00 -17.15
C ALA A 202 54.36 -1.06 -18.13
N ASP A 203 55.65 -1.27 -18.28
CA ASP A 203 56.48 -0.52 -19.24
C ASP A 203 56.12 -0.81 -20.69
N GLN A 204 55.73 -2.04 -20.98
CA GLN A 204 55.31 -2.44 -22.31
C GLN A 204 54.00 -1.82 -22.74
N ARG A 205 53.00 -1.77 -21.84
CA ARG A 205 51.71 -1.11 -22.08
C ARG A 205 51.88 0.40 -22.27
N VAL A 206 52.70 1.03 -21.46
CA VAL A 206 52.99 2.48 -21.59
C VAL A 206 53.65 2.80 -22.92
N ARG A 207 54.58 1.94 -23.42
CA ARG A 207 55.21 2.10 -24.73
C ARG A 207 54.19 1.95 -25.87
N GLU A 208 53.33 0.91 -25.81
CA GLU A 208 52.28 0.69 -26.81
C GLU A 208 51.25 1.84 -26.86
N ASP A 209 50.90 2.41 -25.72
CA ASP A 209 50.00 3.57 -25.65
C ASP A 209 50.65 4.83 -26.19
N LEU A 210 51.96 5.06 -25.93
CA LEU A 210 52.70 6.17 -26.47
C LEU A 210 52.89 6.02 -28.00
N GLU A 211 53.10 4.85 -28.53
CA GLU A 211 53.17 4.60 -29.97
C GLU A 211 51.82 4.86 -30.66
N ARG A 212 50.73 4.39 -30.11
CA ARG A 212 49.38 4.69 -30.61
C ARG A 212 49.06 6.20 -30.61
N MET A 213 49.48 6.89 -29.58
CA MET A 213 49.28 8.32 -29.50
C MET A 213 50.14 9.06 -30.56
N ARG A 214 51.39 8.67 -30.80
CA ARG A 214 52.23 9.22 -31.83
C ARG A 214 51.71 8.97 -33.25
N GLU A 215 51.18 7.76 -33.50
CA GLU A 215 50.53 7.46 -34.79
C GLU A 215 49.27 8.30 -35.02
N PHE A 216 48.45 8.49 -33.96
CA PHE A 216 47.26 9.34 -34.04
C PHE A 216 47.61 10.79 -34.36
N LEU A 217 48.61 11.37 -33.70
CA LEU A 217 49.06 12.73 -33.95
C LEU A 217 49.66 12.90 -35.35
N ARG A 218 50.39 11.91 -35.84
CA ARG A 218 50.95 11.95 -37.20
C ARG A 218 49.82 11.93 -38.25
N ARG A 219 48.76 11.12 -38.09
CA ARG A 219 47.61 11.10 -39.00
C ARG A 219 46.86 12.45 -39.01
N GLN A 220 46.73 13.10 -37.84
CA GLN A 220 46.10 14.41 -37.79
C GLN A 220 46.93 15.46 -38.55
N GLN A 221 48.27 15.44 -38.49
CA GLN A 221 49.12 16.36 -39.22
C GLN A 221 49.10 16.12 -40.74
N GLU A 222 48.92 14.87 -41.17
CA GLU A 222 48.77 14.51 -42.59
C GLU A 222 47.41 14.95 -43.19
N THR A 223 46.34 15.06 -42.33
CA THR A 223 45.01 15.55 -42.75
C THR A 223 44.83 17.04 -42.71
N GLU A 224 45.68 17.80 -41.99
CA GLU A 224 45.71 19.28 -41.96
C GLU A 224 46.64 19.93 -42.98
N GLY A 225 47.34 19.13 -43.76
CA GLY A 225 48.31 19.57 -44.76
C GLY A 225 47.87 19.44 -46.25
N GLU A 226 46.63 19.01 -46.52
CA GLU A 226 45.92 18.98 -47.79
C GLU A 226 44.84 20.07 -47.85
#